data_43845afd65423e6ee51659c0b0322c55
#
_entry.id   43845afd65423e6ee51659c0b0322c55
#
_cell.length_a   1.000
_cell.length_b   1.000
_cell.length_c   1.000
_cell.angle_alpha   90.00
_cell.angle_beta   90.00
_cell.angle_gamma   90.00
#
_symmetry.space_group_name_H-M   'P 1'
#
loop_
_entity.id
_entity.type
_entity.pdbx_description
1 polymer ?
#
loop_
_entity_poly.entity_id
_entity_poly.type
_entity_poly.pdbx_seq_one_letter_code
_entity_poly.pdbx_strand_id
1 'polypeptide(L)'
;ALDLTTADLLPEFKALADDLDPGLRLTMDGQDSYGIPYNVEGYGYIVDKEMIAALVGEDNVDSFIEKYKTATYDEFADFVEKVNAYIKDGKGNDFALSGQTFSLLAEKNEKAEKLEGVFSVAGSEKWTYGDHLINIPIDSVFPNVAAAVNATDEQLDKLYNPMVAYAKTLDLITSHAVSERGPEFINSTTNGYDAAVANFANGKTLFIKQGNWCYTNIKNANSEIVDTLTILPIKMPFEQGDIAVDGLTVEHMNSSIPVFCGNYYVLNKQVSQHELEEAQKFLVWLNTSEEGQHYVTEEMAF
;
A
#
# COMPACT_ATOMS: atom_id res chain seq x y z
N ALA A 1 -23.68 -7.26 11.82
CA ALA A 1 -23.16 -6.14 12.61
C ALA A 1 -24.29 -5.28 13.15
N LEU A 2 -24.04 -4.56 14.23
CA LEU A 2 -24.93 -3.52 14.76
C LEU A 2 -24.63 -2.21 14.02
N ASP A 3 -25.66 -1.48 13.61
CA ASP A 3 -25.51 -0.15 13.04
C ASP A 3 -25.32 0.87 14.19
N LEU A 4 -24.12 1.46 14.25
CA LEU A 4 -23.71 2.36 15.33
C LEU A 4 -24.39 3.75 15.26
N THR A 5 -25.00 4.10 14.12
CA THR A 5 -25.68 5.39 13.94
C THR A 5 -27.11 5.38 14.51
N THR A 6 -27.75 4.20 14.57
CA THR A 6 -29.15 4.05 14.95
C THR A 6 -29.37 3.24 16.23
N ALA A 7 -28.36 2.50 16.70
CA ALA A 7 -28.44 1.64 17.85
C ALA A 7 -28.48 2.42 19.18
N ASP A 8 -29.09 1.84 20.20
CA ASP A 8 -29.00 2.30 21.58
C ASP A 8 -27.65 1.86 22.17
N LEU A 9 -26.72 2.80 22.27
CA LEU A 9 -25.33 2.58 22.68
C LEU A 9 -25.05 3.20 24.04
N LEU A 10 -24.07 2.65 24.76
CA LEU A 10 -23.52 3.31 25.93
C LEU A 10 -22.97 4.70 25.56
N PRO A 11 -23.16 5.74 26.41
CA PRO A 11 -22.77 7.10 26.06
C PRO A 11 -21.29 7.25 25.67
N GLU A 12 -20.40 6.56 26.38
CA GLU A 12 -18.97 6.59 26.13
C GLU A 12 -18.58 5.92 24.80
N PHE A 13 -19.26 4.81 24.46
CA PHE A 13 -19.05 4.12 23.20
C PHE A 13 -19.64 4.92 22.03
N LYS A 14 -20.80 5.57 22.24
CA LYS A 14 -21.39 6.45 21.25
C LYS A 14 -20.44 7.63 20.95
N ALA A 15 -19.84 8.22 21.98
CA ALA A 15 -18.86 9.29 21.78
C ALA A 15 -17.65 8.84 20.96
N LEU A 16 -17.12 7.64 21.22
CA LEU A 16 -16.03 7.04 20.43
C LEU A 16 -16.46 6.83 18.97
N ALA A 17 -17.66 6.32 18.72
CA ALA A 17 -18.16 6.07 17.37
C ALA A 17 -18.46 7.37 16.60
N ASP A 18 -18.96 8.39 17.25
CA ASP A 18 -19.28 9.70 16.66
C ASP A 18 -18.01 10.50 16.28
N ASP A 19 -16.91 10.31 17.03
CA ASP A 19 -15.61 10.98 16.81
C ASP A 19 -14.81 10.39 15.63
N LEU A 20 -15.25 9.28 15.05
CA LEU A 20 -14.57 8.67 13.90
C LEU A 20 -14.63 9.57 12.68
N ASP A 21 -13.46 9.78 12.06
CA ASP A 21 -13.38 10.41 10.74
C ASP A 21 -14.29 9.66 9.74
N PRO A 22 -15.13 10.39 8.99
CA PRO A 22 -16.01 9.77 7.98
C PRO A 22 -15.30 8.85 7.00
N GLY A 23 -14.05 9.15 6.63
CA GLY A 23 -13.22 8.33 5.74
C GLY A 23 -12.76 7.00 6.35
N LEU A 24 -12.83 6.87 7.67
CA LEU A 24 -12.44 5.64 8.40
C LEU A 24 -13.64 4.81 8.85
N ARG A 25 -14.87 5.19 8.51
CA ARG A 25 -16.08 4.45 8.89
C ARG A 25 -16.27 3.20 8.03
N LEU A 26 -16.61 2.10 8.68
CA LEU A 26 -17.15 0.93 7.98
C LEU A 26 -18.61 1.22 7.58
N THR A 27 -18.82 1.60 6.35
CA THR A 27 -20.12 2.02 5.84
C THR A 27 -20.52 1.24 4.59
N MET A 28 -21.85 1.09 4.39
CA MET A 28 -22.42 0.48 3.19
C MET A 28 -22.92 1.52 2.18
N ASP A 29 -23.30 2.71 2.64
CA ASP A 29 -23.92 3.74 1.82
C ASP A 29 -23.40 5.17 2.10
N GLY A 30 -22.41 5.30 3.00
CA GLY A 30 -21.85 6.57 3.44
C GLY A 30 -22.64 7.26 4.56
N GLN A 31 -23.76 6.69 5.01
CA GLN A 31 -24.61 7.24 6.07
C GLN A 31 -24.57 6.39 7.34
N ASP A 32 -24.51 5.07 7.20
CA ASP A 32 -24.42 4.11 8.28
C ASP A 32 -22.96 3.92 8.77
N SER A 33 -22.79 3.28 9.93
CA SER A 33 -21.49 2.88 10.47
C SER A 33 -21.61 1.60 11.25
N TYR A 34 -20.75 0.61 10.97
CA TYR A 34 -20.86 -0.73 11.54
C TYR A 34 -19.69 -1.17 12.40
N GLY A 35 -18.63 -0.39 12.54
CA GLY A 35 -17.47 -0.82 13.29
C GLY A 35 -16.55 0.31 13.73
N ILE A 36 -15.72 -0.02 14.73
CA ILE A 36 -14.61 0.82 15.20
C ILE A 36 -13.33 0.29 14.54
N PRO A 37 -12.57 1.10 13.79
CA PRO A 37 -11.30 0.69 13.22
C PRO A 37 -10.30 0.33 14.32
N TYR A 38 -9.48 -0.69 14.11
CA TYR A 38 -8.39 -0.98 15.03
C TYR A 38 -7.01 -0.75 14.44
N ASN A 39 -6.90 -0.59 13.13
CA ASN A 39 -5.67 -0.18 12.48
C ASN A 39 -5.96 0.72 11.27
N VAL A 40 -4.97 1.55 10.95
CA VAL A 40 -4.93 2.35 9.73
C VAL A 40 -3.71 1.91 8.94
N GLU A 41 -3.91 1.47 7.73
CA GLU A 41 -2.89 0.87 6.90
C GLU A 41 -2.56 1.76 5.71
N GLY A 42 -1.24 1.98 5.50
CA GLY A 42 -0.72 2.65 4.31
C GLY A 42 0.08 1.67 3.47
N TYR A 43 -0.03 1.75 2.14
CA TYR A 43 0.68 0.86 1.22
C TYR A 43 1.35 1.57 0.06
N GLY A 44 2.42 0.96 -0.43
CA GLY A 44 3.24 1.51 -1.50
C GLY A 44 4.30 0.51 -1.94
N TYR A 45 5.40 1.02 -2.46
CA TYR A 45 6.61 0.22 -2.68
C TYR A 45 7.51 0.31 -1.44
N ILE A 46 7.64 -0.78 -0.70
CA ILE A 46 8.63 -0.89 0.36
C ILE A 46 9.99 -1.13 -0.29
N VAL A 47 11.00 -0.39 0.18
CA VAL A 47 12.39 -0.48 -0.30
C VAL A 47 13.36 -0.37 0.86
N ASP A 48 14.48 -1.09 0.77
CA ASP A 48 15.64 -0.94 1.64
C ASP A 48 16.53 0.19 1.12
N LYS A 49 16.76 1.23 1.94
CA LYS A 49 17.64 2.36 1.59
C LYS A 49 19.07 1.93 1.29
N GLU A 50 19.56 0.87 1.94
CA GLU A 50 20.87 0.33 1.63
C GLU A 50 20.94 -0.35 0.27
N MET A 51 19.81 -0.90 -0.23
CA MET A 51 19.73 -1.38 -1.61
C MET A 51 19.75 -0.21 -2.60
N ILE A 52 19.09 0.92 -2.27
CA ILE A 52 19.21 2.15 -3.08
C ILE A 52 20.67 2.62 -3.08
N ALA A 53 21.33 2.65 -1.92
CA ALA A 53 22.76 3.00 -1.82
C ALA A 53 23.64 2.08 -2.69
N ALA A 54 23.33 0.79 -2.72
CA ALA A 54 24.02 -0.19 -3.55
C ALA A 54 23.84 0.04 -5.06
N LEU A 55 22.78 0.73 -5.46
CA LEU A 55 22.50 1.06 -6.87
C LEU A 55 23.04 2.42 -7.28
N VAL A 56 22.86 3.46 -6.47
CA VAL A 56 23.18 4.86 -6.85
C VAL A 56 24.26 5.52 -6.01
N GLY A 57 24.80 4.82 -5.02
CA GLY A 57 25.79 5.36 -4.07
C GLY A 57 25.14 5.98 -2.83
N GLU A 58 25.82 5.87 -1.67
CA GLU A 58 25.31 6.31 -0.36
C GLU A 58 24.91 7.80 -0.35
N ASP A 59 25.73 8.66 -0.94
CA ASP A 59 25.50 10.11 -0.98
C ASP A 59 24.24 10.52 -1.74
N ASN A 60 23.69 9.63 -2.55
CA ASN A 60 22.52 9.90 -3.40
C ASN A 60 21.18 9.37 -2.80
N VAL A 61 21.20 8.60 -1.72
CA VAL A 61 19.99 7.92 -1.18
C VAL A 61 18.87 8.89 -0.83
N ASP A 62 19.16 9.90 -0.02
CA ASP A 62 18.14 10.87 0.42
C ASP A 62 17.60 11.68 -0.75
N SER A 63 18.48 12.11 -1.66
CA SER A 63 18.09 12.81 -2.88
C SER A 63 17.26 11.93 -3.80
N PHE A 64 17.59 10.66 -3.96
CA PHE A 64 16.81 9.69 -4.73
C PHE A 64 15.39 9.57 -4.16
N ILE A 65 15.25 9.36 -2.84
CA ILE A 65 13.96 9.22 -2.17
C ILE A 65 13.11 10.49 -2.34
N GLU A 66 13.71 11.66 -2.17
CA GLU A 66 13.01 12.93 -2.34
C GLU A 66 12.53 13.11 -3.79
N LYS A 67 13.39 12.86 -4.77
CA LYS A 67 13.07 13.00 -6.20
C LYS A 67 12.10 11.94 -6.68
N TYR A 68 12.20 10.71 -6.15
CA TYR A 68 11.22 9.66 -6.43
C TYR A 68 9.79 10.10 -6.08
N LYS A 69 9.58 10.75 -4.92
CA LYS A 69 8.24 11.17 -4.49
C LYS A 69 7.51 12.03 -5.52
N THR A 70 8.25 12.91 -6.20
CA THR A 70 7.69 13.84 -7.20
C THR A 70 7.93 13.40 -8.66
N ALA A 71 8.58 12.25 -8.88
CA ALA A 71 8.79 11.70 -10.21
C ALA A 71 7.47 11.30 -10.88
N THR A 72 7.44 11.43 -12.19
CA THR A 72 6.35 10.95 -13.03
C THR A 72 6.36 9.42 -13.16
N TYR A 73 5.26 8.84 -13.67
CA TYR A 73 5.23 7.42 -14.01
C TYR A 73 6.27 7.05 -15.07
N ASP A 74 6.47 7.87 -16.10
CA ASP A 74 7.42 7.58 -17.17
C ASP A 74 8.87 7.57 -16.68
N GLU A 75 9.24 8.50 -15.78
CA GLU A 75 10.55 8.51 -15.13
C GLU A 75 10.74 7.27 -14.25
N PHE A 76 9.71 6.87 -13.51
CA PHE A 76 9.72 5.64 -12.72
C PHE A 76 9.85 4.39 -13.61
N ALA A 77 9.10 4.30 -14.70
CA ALA A 77 9.17 3.19 -15.63
C ALA A 77 10.56 3.07 -16.29
N ASP A 78 11.16 4.20 -16.72
CA ASP A 78 12.54 4.22 -17.23
C ASP A 78 13.53 3.73 -16.17
N PHE A 79 13.40 4.19 -14.92
CA PHE A 79 14.22 3.68 -13.81
C PHE A 79 14.10 2.17 -13.64
N VAL A 80 12.87 1.62 -13.65
CA VAL A 80 12.62 0.18 -13.54
C VAL A 80 13.31 -0.58 -14.68
N GLU A 81 13.20 -0.11 -15.92
CA GLU A 81 13.86 -0.71 -17.09
C GLU A 81 15.39 -0.65 -16.96
N LYS A 82 15.95 0.46 -16.48
CA LYS A 82 17.39 0.61 -16.27
C LYS A 82 17.90 -0.36 -15.19
N VAL A 83 17.17 -0.50 -14.07
CA VAL A 83 17.54 -1.46 -13.02
C VAL A 83 17.43 -2.89 -13.54
N ASN A 84 16.38 -3.23 -14.29
CA ASN A 84 16.24 -4.56 -14.88
C ASN A 84 17.37 -4.89 -15.87
N ALA A 85 17.79 -3.94 -16.69
CA ALA A 85 18.96 -4.09 -17.56
C ALA A 85 20.26 -4.26 -16.74
N TYR A 86 20.43 -3.46 -15.69
CA TYR A 86 21.56 -3.55 -14.76
C TYR A 86 21.64 -4.92 -14.07
N ILE A 87 20.48 -5.48 -13.66
CA ILE A 87 20.42 -6.83 -13.09
C ILE A 87 20.97 -7.87 -14.09
N LYS A 88 20.61 -7.75 -15.36
CA LYS A 88 20.94 -8.73 -16.41
C LYS A 88 22.38 -8.63 -16.93
N ASP A 89 22.86 -7.44 -17.17
CA ASP A 89 24.16 -7.24 -17.87
C ASP A 89 25.23 -6.50 -17.03
N GLY A 90 24.87 -6.02 -15.83
CA GLY A 90 25.79 -5.37 -14.89
C GLY A 90 26.28 -4.00 -15.32
N LYS A 91 25.67 -3.38 -16.34
CA LYS A 91 26.12 -2.08 -16.85
C LYS A 91 25.33 -0.95 -16.23
N GLY A 92 26.03 -0.04 -15.56
CA GLY A 92 25.47 1.21 -15.07
C GLY A 92 24.93 2.07 -16.21
N ASN A 93 23.75 2.65 -15.98
CA ASN A 93 23.09 3.56 -16.90
C ASN A 93 22.55 4.77 -16.14
N ASP A 94 22.46 5.89 -16.83
CA ASP A 94 21.81 7.09 -16.28
C ASP A 94 20.29 7.00 -16.42
N PHE A 95 19.60 7.58 -15.45
CA PHE A 95 18.17 7.78 -15.46
C PHE A 95 17.83 9.11 -14.77
N ALA A 96 16.63 9.63 -14.98
CA ALA A 96 16.17 10.86 -14.36
C ALA A 96 14.98 10.62 -13.44
N LEU A 97 14.92 11.32 -12.31
CA LEU A 97 13.77 11.41 -11.44
C LEU A 97 13.56 12.90 -11.10
N SER A 98 12.39 13.41 -11.42
CA SER A 98 11.99 14.79 -11.11
C SER A 98 13.07 15.83 -11.50
N GLY A 99 13.58 15.69 -12.71
CA GLY A 99 14.59 16.59 -13.28
C GLY A 99 16.02 16.44 -12.76
N GLN A 100 16.28 15.49 -11.87
CA GLN A 100 17.64 15.14 -11.42
C GLN A 100 18.10 13.86 -12.09
N THR A 101 19.31 13.89 -12.65
CA THR A 101 19.96 12.69 -13.20
C THR A 101 20.68 11.92 -12.10
N PHE A 102 20.47 10.62 -12.10
CA PHE A 102 21.19 9.63 -11.28
C PHE A 102 21.88 8.62 -12.20
N SER A 103 22.96 8.02 -11.72
CA SER A 103 23.67 6.97 -12.43
C SER A 103 23.68 5.70 -11.59
N LEU A 104 23.32 4.56 -12.17
CA LEU A 104 23.60 3.27 -11.56
C LEU A 104 25.11 3.05 -11.50
N LEU A 105 25.61 2.50 -10.39
CA LEU A 105 27.02 2.27 -10.19
C LEU A 105 27.60 1.40 -11.32
N ALA A 106 28.82 1.73 -11.77
CA ALA A 106 29.46 1.04 -12.89
C ALA A 106 29.72 -0.45 -12.62
N GLU A 107 29.91 -0.81 -11.36
CA GLU A 107 30.14 -2.19 -10.90
C GLU A 107 29.17 -2.52 -9.78
N LYS A 108 28.61 -3.73 -9.82
CA LYS A 108 27.75 -4.25 -8.74
C LYS A 108 28.59 -4.52 -7.49
N ASN A 109 28.08 -4.09 -6.35
CA ASN A 109 28.57 -4.56 -5.05
C ASN A 109 27.82 -5.83 -4.60
N GLU A 110 28.25 -6.42 -3.50
CA GLU A 110 27.67 -7.66 -2.97
C GLU A 110 26.12 -7.61 -2.77
N LYS A 111 25.56 -6.42 -2.47
CA LYS A 111 24.12 -6.23 -2.30
C LYS A 111 23.41 -6.21 -3.66
N ALA A 112 23.91 -5.44 -4.60
CA ALA A 112 23.37 -5.34 -5.96
C ALA A 112 23.51 -6.67 -6.74
N GLU A 113 24.52 -7.49 -6.44
CA GLU A 113 24.70 -8.82 -7.04
C GLU A 113 23.59 -9.81 -6.66
N LYS A 114 22.91 -9.60 -5.52
CA LYS A 114 21.79 -10.45 -5.08
C LYS A 114 20.50 -10.21 -5.86
N LEU A 115 20.39 -9.09 -6.55
CA LEU A 115 19.17 -8.74 -7.28
C LEU A 115 18.91 -9.72 -8.44
N GLU A 116 17.74 -10.35 -8.40
CA GLU A 116 17.22 -11.26 -9.42
C GLU A 116 16.05 -10.64 -10.21
N GLY A 117 15.39 -9.62 -9.65
CA GLY A 117 14.28 -8.88 -10.25
C GLY A 117 14.10 -7.50 -9.62
N VAL A 118 13.32 -6.64 -10.26
CA VAL A 118 13.01 -5.31 -9.70
C VAL A 118 11.94 -5.43 -8.62
N PHE A 119 10.94 -6.28 -8.85
CA PHE A 119 9.80 -6.43 -7.94
C PHE A 119 9.70 -7.83 -7.36
N SER A 120 9.36 -7.90 -6.09
CA SER A 120 8.79 -9.08 -5.46
C SER A 120 7.28 -9.00 -5.52
N VAL A 121 6.64 -9.99 -6.13
CA VAL A 121 5.18 -10.03 -6.35
C VAL A 121 4.62 -11.33 -5.81
N ALA A 122 3.67 -11.23 -4.88
CA ALA A 122 2.89 -12.36 -4.41
C ALA A 122 1.79 -12.69 -5.43
N GLY A 123 2.15 -13.34 -6.53
CA GLY A 123 1.30 -13.52 -7.70
C GLY A 123 0.00 -14.31 -7.43
N SER A 124 -0.01 -15.18 -6.41
CA SER A 124 -1.22 -15.91 -6.00
C SER A 124 -2.15 -15.09 -5.11
N GLU A 125 -1.66 -14.00 -4.51
CA GLU A 125 -2.39 -13.20 -3.53
C GLU A 125 -3.17 -12.08 -4.22
N LYS A 126 -4.38 -12.40 -4.66
CA LYS A 126 -5.25 -11.49 -5.44
C LYS A 126 -5.55 -10.17 -4.73
N TRP A 127 -5.60 -10.16 -3.41
CA TRP A 127 -5.86 -8.96 -2.62
C TRP A 127 -4.77 -7.89 -2.79
N THR A 128 -3.53 -8.26 -3.06
CA THR A 128 -2.43 -7.29 -3.21
C THR A 128 -2.61 -6.37 -4.42
N TYR A 129 -3.28 -6.82 -5.45
CA TYR A 129 -3.60 -6.05 -6.66
C TYR A 129 -5.10 -5.86 -6.89
N GLY A 130 -5.95 -6.78 -6.39
CA GLY A 130 -7.40 -6.73 -6.55
C GLY A 130 -8.10 -5.84 -5.52
N ASP A 131 -7.58 -5.73 -4.29
CA ASP A 131 -8.21 -4.90 -3.25
C ASP A 131 -7.44 -3.59 -3.06
N HIS A 132 -6.12 -3.64 -2.97
CA HIS A 132 -5.32 -2.46 -2.67
C HIS A 132 -5.01 -1.64 -3.92
N LEU A 133 -4.33 -2.23 -4.90
CA LEU A 133 -3.84 -1.47 -6.04
C LEU A 133 -4.98 -0.90 -6.90
N ILE A 134 -6.11 -1.63 -7.02
CA ILE A 134 -7.27 -1.19 -7.81
C ILE A 134 -8.03 -0.03 -7.15
N ASN A 135 -7.88 0.20 -5.84
CA ASN A 135 -8.52 1.34 -5.19
C ASN A 135 -7.98 2.68 -5.73
N ILE A 136 -6.70 2.75 -6.08
CA ILE A 136 -6.09 3.98 -6.59
C ILE A 136 -6.83 4.54 -7.82
N PRO A 137 -7.09 3.76 -8.90
CA PRO A 137 -7.90 4.26 -10.01
C PRO A 137 -9.37 4.51 -9.65
N ILE A 138 -9.96 3.77 -8.69
CA ILE A 138 -11.32 4.03 -8.23
C ILE A 138 -11.39 5.38 -7.52
N ASP A 139 -10.44 5.68 -6.65
CA ASP A 139 -10.37 6.94 -5.90
C ASP A 139 -10.12 8.15 -6.81
N SER A 140 -9.60 7.97 -8.02
CA SER A 140 -9.49 9.04 -9.02
C SER A 140 -10.84 9.51 -9.56
N VAL A 141 -11.87 8.66 -9.46
CA VAL A 141 -13.22 8.92 -10.00
C VAL A 141 -14.26 9.17 -8.90
N PHE A 142 -14.14 8.48 -7.78
CA PHE A 142 -15.12 8.55 -6.69
C PHE A 142 -14.49 9.07 -5.41
N PRO A 143 -15.00 10.16 -4.83
CA PRO A 143 -14.40 10.77 -3.63
C PRO A 143 -14.71 10.00 -2.33
N ASN A 144 -15.66 9.09 -2.36
CA ASN A 144 -16.09 8.29 -1.20
C ASN A 144 -16.99 7.13 -1.59
N VAL A 145 -17.28 6.24 -0.61
CA VAL A 145 -18.14 5.05 -0.79
C VAL A 145 -19.54 5.43 -1.27
N ALA A 146 -20.16 6.49 -0.72
CA ALA A 146 -21.51 6.90 -1.11
C ALA A 146 -21.58 7.28 -2.60
N ALA A 147 -20.58 7.98 -3.12
CA ALA A 147 -20.48 8.32 -4.55
C ALA A 147 -20.31 7.06 -5.41
N ALA A 148 -19.49 6.11 -4.98
CA ALA A 148 -19.24 4.87 -5.72
C ALA A 148 -20.48 3.95 -5.76
N VAL A 149 -21.18 3.78 -4.62
CA VAL A 149 -22.39 2.93 -4.52
C VAL A 149 -23.54 3.49 -5.35
N ASN A 150 -23.67 4.81 -5.45
CA ASN A 150 -24.72 5.49 -6.20
C ASN A 150 -24.28 5.94 -7.60
N ALA A 151 -23.18 5.38 -8.13
CA ALA A 151 -22.63 5.76 -9.41
C ALA A 151 -23.62 5.54 -10.56
N THR A 152 -23.71 6.50 -11.46
CA THR A 152 -24.41 6.37 -12.74
C THR A 152 -23.52 5.67 -13.77
N ASP A 153 -24.12 5.13 -14.85
CA ASP A 153 -23.36 4.52 -15.95
C ASP A 153 -22.31 5.51 -16.52
N GLU A 154 -22.66 6.79 -16.67
CA GLU A 154 -21.73 7.84 -17.14
C GLU A 154 -20.52 8.01 -16.19
N GLN A 155 -20.73 7.89 -14.88
CA GLN A 155 -19.65 7.97 -13.91
C GLN A 155 -18.79 6.71 -13.92
N LEU A 156 -19.40 5.53 -14.12
CA LEU A 156 -18.66 4.27 -14.30
C LEU A 156 -17.81 4.28 -15.57
N ASP A 157 -18.28 4.87 -16.65
CA ASP A 157 -17.52 5.01 -17.90
C ASP A 157 -16.21 5.81 -17.70
N LYS A 158 -16.17 6.74 -16.74
CA LYS A 158 -14.95 7.49 -16.39
C LYS A 158 -13.85 6.63 -15.81
N LEU A 159 -14.15 5.44 -15.32
CA LEU A 159 -13.14 4.49 -14.83
C LEU A 159 -12.27 3.90 -15.96
N TYR A 160 -12.69 3.97 -17.23
CA TYR A 160 -11.98 3.29 -18.32
C TYR A 160 -10.49 3.64 -18.39
N ASN A 161 -10.15 4.91 -18.50
CA ASN A 161 -8.74 5.34 -18.58
C ASN A 161 -7.96 5.10 -17.29
N PRO A 162 -8.50 5.39 -16.08
CA PRO A 162 -7.88 4.99 -14.82
C PRO A 162 -7.58 3.48 -14.73
N MET A 163 -8.48 2.62 -15.22
CA MET A 163 -8.24 1.17 -15.26
C MET A 163 -7.18 0.78 -16.29
N VAL A 164 -7.05 1.51 -17.39
CA VAL A 164 -5.92 1.35 -18.32
C VAL A 164 -4.60 1.74 -17.64
N ALA A 165 -4.58 2.82 -16.87
CA ALA A 165 -3.40 3.22 -16.08
C ALA A 165 -3.01 2.14 -15.05
N TYR A 166 -3.99 1.60 -14.33
CA TYR A 166 -3.81 0.43 -13.46
C TYR A 166 -3.21 -0.77 -14.19
N ALA A 167 -3.77 -1.14 -15.34
CA ALA A 167 -3.28 -2.28 -16.12
C ALA A 167 -1.83 -2.09 -16.58
N LYS A 168 -1.45 -0.89 -17.01
CA LYS A 168 -0.06 -0.55 -17.38
C LYS A 168 0.89 -0.66 -16.18
N THR A 169 0.48 -0.18 -15.01
CA THR A 169 1.26 -0.29 -13.77
C THR A 169 1.43 -1.76 -13.36
N LEU A 170 0.36 -2.55 -13.44
CA LEU A 170 0.42 -3.99 -13.16
C LEU A 170 1.31 -4.73 -14.17
N ASP A 171 1.26 -4.34 -15.45
CA ASP A 171 2.14 -4.86 -16.47
C ASP A 171 3.61 -4.58 -16.17
N LEU A 172 3.95 -3.34 -15.82
CA LEU A 172 5.32 -2.95 -15.43
C LEU A 172 5.82 -3.78 -14.23
N ILE A 173 5.03 -3.87 -13.17
CA ILE A 173 5.40 -4.61 -11.95
C ILE A 173 5.64 -6.10 -12.27
N THR A 174 4.70 -6.73 -12.98
CA THR A 174 4.76 -8.18 -13.21
C THR A 174 5.75 -8.58 -14.30
N SER A 175 6.08 -7.69 -15.25
CA SER A 175 7.12 -7.94 -16.27
C SER A 175 8.53 -7.90 -15.68
N HIS A 176 8.72 -7.19 -14.57
CA HIS A 176 10.01 -7.00 -13.92
C HIS A 176 10.08 -7.68 -12.55
N ALA A 177 9.17 -8.63 -12.31
CA ALA A 177 9.18 -9.45 -11.11
C ALA A 177 10.29 -10.49 -11.14
N VAL A 178 10.75 -10.91 -9.96
CA VAL A 178 11.70 -12.02 -9.81
C VAL A 178 11.12 -13.34 -10.33
N SER A 179 9.80 -13.53 -10.23
CA SER A 179 9.10 -14.70 -10.76
C SER A 179 8.60 -14.43 -12.18
N GLU A 180 8.90 -15.32 -13.11
CA GLU A 180 8.41 -15.20 -14.49
C GLU A 180 6.89 -15.37 -14.59
N ARG A 181 6.27 -14.62 -15.50
CA ARG A 181 4.83 -14.75 -15.82
C ARG A 181 4.53 -16.15 -16.37
N GLY A 182 3.44 -16.74 -15.89
CA GLY A 182 2.97 -18.06 -16.30
C GLY A 182 2.25 -18.77 -15.15
N PRO A 183 2.00 -20.09 -15.26
CA PRO A 183 1.33 -20.85 -14.20
C PRO A 183 2.03 -20.78 -12.85
N GLU A 184 3.35 -20.76 -12.81
CA GLU A 184 4.13 -20.67 -11.57
C GLU A 184 4.03 -19.29 -10.92
N PHE A 185 3.74 -18.25 -11.67
CA PHE A 185 3.53 -16.90 -11.12
C PHE A 185 2.37 -16.84 -10.12
N ILE A 186 1.33 -17.66 -10.34
CA ILE A 186 0.14 -17.75 -9.48
C ILE A 186 0.13 -19.00 -8.60
N ASN A 187 1.24 -19.71 -8.49
CA ASN A 187 1.39 -20.87 -7.62
C ASN A 187 1.58 -20.40 -6.17
N SER A 188 0.62 -20.66 -5.30
CA SER A 188 0.64 -20.22 -3.89
C SER A 188 1.79 -20.84 -3.06
N THR A 189 2.32 -21.96 -3.48
CA THR A 189 3.45 -22.62 -2.77
C THR A 189 4.78 -21.94 -3.06
N THR A 190 5.00 -21.49 -4.29
CA THR A 190 6.29 -20.94 -4.75
C THR A 190 6.27 -19.42 -4.91
N ASN A 191 5.10 -18.81 -5.04
CA ASN A 191 4.92 -17.37 -5.27
C ASN A 191 3.74 -16.79 -4.50
N GLY A 192 3.53 -17.26 -3.26
CA GLY A 192 2.60 -16.68 -2.28
C GLY A 192 3.21 -15.51 -1.51
N TYR A 193 2.49 -15.03 -0.52
CA TYR A 193 2.88 -13.89 0.31
C TYR A 193 4.25 -14.09 0.98
N ASP A 194 4.45 -15.21 1.69
CA ASP A 194 5.69 -15.47 2.42
C ASP A 194 6.91 -15.58 1.49
N ALA A 195 6.74 -16.18 0.31
CA ALA A 195 7.80 -16.27 -0.68
C ALA A 195 8.17 -14.87 -1.23
N ALA A 196 7.18 -14.01 -1.48
CA ALA A 196 7.44 -12.64 -1.91
C ALA A 196 8.15 -11.82 -0.83
N VAL A 197 7.73 -11.95 0.44
CA VAL A 197 8.41 -11.31 1.57
C VAL A 197 9.85 -11.79 1.69
N ALA A 198 10.09 -13.11 1.62
CA ALA A 198 11.42 -13.68 1.69
C ALA A 198 12.33 -13.22 0.54
N ASN A 199 11.84 -13.13 -0.68
CA ASN A 199 12.61 -12.61 -1.82
C ASN A 199 13.06 -11.17 -1.58
N PHE A 200 12.18 -10.30 -1.10
CA PHE A 200 12.51 -8.92 -0.78
C PHE A 200 13.49 -8.84 0.41
N ALA A 201 13.17 -9.48 1.53
CA ALA A 201 13.96 -9.43 2.75
C ALA A 201 15.40 -9.95 2.57
N ASN A 202 15.61 -10.90 1.65
CA ASN A 202 16.94 -11.43 1.31
C ASN A 202 17.66 -10.63 0.20
N GLY A 203 17.11 -9.50 -0.24
CA GLY A 203 17.73 -8.60 -1.21
C GLY A 203 17.67 -9.09 -2.66
N LYS A 204 16.79 -10.04 -2.99
CA LYS A 204 16.62 -10.52 -4.38
C LYS A 204 15.85 -9.54 -5.26
N THR A 205 15.15 -8.59 -4.65
CA THR A 205 14.38 -7.56 -5.36
C THR A 205 14.57 -6.20 -4.73
N LEU A 206 14.44 -5.15 -5.57
CA LEU A 206 14.51 -3.77 -5.10
C LEU A 206 13.25 -3.37 -4.35
N PHE A 207 12.08 -3.75 -4.87
CA PHE A 207 10.78 -3.37 -4.34
C PHE A 207 9.91 -4.57 -3.98
N ILE A 208 9.11 -4.39 -2.93
CA ILE A 208 7.90 -5.17 -2.71
C ILE A 208 6.71 -4.21 -2.57
N LYS A 209 5.62 -4.45 -3.31
CA LYS A 209 4.38 -3.67 -3.15
C LYS A 209 3.57 -4.27 -2.01
N GLN A 210 3.67 -3.65 -0.84
CA GLN A 210 2.98 -4.02 0.40
C GLN A 210 2.73 -2.77 1.25
N GLY A 211 2.15 -2.93 2.43
CA GLY A 211 1.94 -1.84 3.38
C GLY A 211 2.64 -2.07 4.73
N ASN A 212 2.34 -1.19 5.69
CA ASN A 212 2.93 -1.23 7.03
C ASN A 212 2.72 -2.57 7.75
N TRP A 213 1.64 -3.30 7.48
CA TRP A 213 1.42 -4.67 8.00
C TRP A 213 2.56 -5.65 7.68
N CYS A 214 3.30 -5.40 6.59
CA CYS A 214 4.38 -6.29 6.15
C CYS A 214 5.66 -6.17 7.00
N TYR A 215 5.78 -5.14 7.83
CA TYR A 215 6.97 -4.87 8.65
C TYR A 215 7.40 -6.07 9.49
N THR A 216 6.46 -6.64 10.26
CA THR A 216 6.74 -7.80 11.12
C THR A 216 7.16 -9.03 10.31
N ASN A 217 6.56 -9.24 9.14
CA ASN A 217 6.93 -10.37 8.27
C ASN A 217 8.34 -10.19 7.69
N ILE A 218 8.71 -8.98 7.27
CA ILE A 218 10.06 -8.65 6.80
C ILE A 218 11.07 -8.83 7.95
N LYS A 219 10.76 -8.32 9.15
CA LYS A 219 11.60 -8.47 10.36
C LYS A 219 11.86 -9.93 10.71
N ASN A 220 10.84 -10.78 10.62
CA ASN A 220 10.98 -12.21 10.88
C ASN A 220 11.82 -12.93 9.83
N ALA A 221 11.77 -12.49 8.56
CA ALA A 221 12.57 -13.05 7.48
C ALA A 221 14.02 -12.55 7.51
N ASN A 222 14.23 -11.27 7.80
CA ASN A 222 15.55 -10.64 7.94
C ASN A 222 15.45 -9.36 8.78
N SER A 223 15.88 -9.44 10.04
CA SER A 223 15.84 -8.31 10.96
C SER A 223 16.90 -7.23 10.69
N GLU A 224 17.91 -7.50 9.87
CA GLU A 224 19.02 -6.57 9.63
C GLU A 224 18.60 -5.36 8.79
N ILE A 225 17.56 -5.50 7.95
CA ILE A 225 17.14 -4.44 7.02
C ILE A 225 16.04 -3.52 7.57
N VAL A 226 15.41 -3.84 8.72
CA VAL A 226 14.17 -3.17 9.15
C VAL A 226 14.36 -1.69 9.47
N ASP A 227 15.53 -1.30 9.97
CA ASP A 227 15.84 0.09 10.32
C ASP A 227 16.11 0.98 9.09
N THR A 228 16.30 0.37 7.93
CA THR A 228 16.59 1.07 6.66
C THR A 228 15.41 1.05 5.69
N LEU A 229 14.27 0.44 6.08
CA LEU A 229 13.08 0.40 5.25
C LEU A 229 12.43 1.78 5.11
N THR A 230 11.86 2.03 3.94
CA THR A 230 10.93 3.13 3.69
C THR A 230 9.85 2.69 2.73
N ILE A 231 8.72 3.43 2.70
CA ILE A 231 7.63 3.21 1.74
C ILE A 231 7.59 4.37 0.77
N LEU A 232 7.56 4.06 -0.51
CA LEU A 232 7.49 5.01 -1.62
C LEU A 232 6.12 4.95 -2.31
N PRO A 233 5.61 6.07 -2.84
CA PRO A 233 4.34 6.12 -3.56
C PRO A 233 4.31 5.21 -4.78
N ILE A 234 3.16 4.62 -5.05
CA ILE A 234 2.90 3.90 -6.31
C ILE A 234 2.71 4.94 -7.41
N LYS A 235 3.32 4.70 -8.57
CA LYS A 235 3.18 5.55 -9.76
C LYS A 235 2.24 4.90 -10.76
N MET A 236 1.27 5.69 -11.25
CA MET A 236 0.35 5.27 -12.32
C MET A 236 0.33 6.32 -13.43
N PRO A 237 0.23 5.90 -14.70
CA PRO A 237 0.23 6.81 -15.86
C PRO A 237 -1.13 7.47 -16.07
N PHE A 238 -1.61 8.22 -15.04
CA PHE A 238 -2.81 9.02 -15.16
C PHE A 238 -2.54 10.28 -15.99
N GLU A 239 -3.55 10.70 -16.75
CA GLU A 239 -3.64 12.06 -17.29
C GLU A 239 -4.58 12.88 -16.41
N GLN A 240 -4.38 14.20 -16.33
CA GLN A 240 -5.23 15.05 -15.46
C GLN A 240 -6.71 14.98 -15.87
N GLY A 241 -6.99 14.75 -17.14
CA GLY A 241 -8.35 14.56 -17.66
C GLY A 241 -9.05 13.28 -17.22
N ASP A 242 -8.31 12.30 -16.68
CA ASP A 242 -8.85 11.03 -16.19
C ASP A 242 -9.32 11.13 -14.72
N ILE A 243 -8.92 12.20 -14.02
CA ILE A 243 -9.27 12.41 -12.63
C ILE A 243 -10.58 13.20 -12.56
N ALA A 244 -11.61 12.57 -12.01
CA ALA A 244 -12.95 13.17 -11.90
C ALA A 244 -13.25 13.77 -10.52
N VAL A 245 -12.39 13.53 -9.52
CA VAL A 245 -12.54 14.08 -8.17
C VAL A 245 -11.99 15.50 -8.13
N ASP A 246 -12.85 16.45 -7.74
CA ASP A 246 -12.49 17.87 -7.67
C ASP A 246 -11.32 18.12 -6.70
N GLY A 247 -10.34 18.88 -7.17
CA GLY A 247 -9.14 19.24 -6.38
C GLY A 247 -8.07 18.15 -6.32
N LEU A 248 -8.32 16.97 -6.83
CA LEU A 248 -7.32 15.90 -6.92
C LEU A 248 -6.48 16.07 -8.19
N THR A 249 -5.18 15.84 -8.08
CA THR A 249 -4.24 16.00 -9.20
C THR A 249 -3.43 14.72 -9.42
N VAL A 250 -2.92 14.54 -10.63
CA VAL A 250 -1.99 13.44 -10.98
C VAL A 250 -0.76 13.49 -10.08
N GLU A 251 -0.23 14.69 -9.81
CA GLU A 251 0.91 14.87 -8.90
C GLU A 251 0.58 14.35 -7.50
N HIS A 252 -0.58 14.72 -6.93
CA HIS A 252 -0.99 14.26 -5.62
C HIS A 252 -1.12 12.74 -5.57
N MET A 253 -1.80 12.14 -6.54
CA MET A 253 -1.98 10.68 -6.59
C MET A 253 -0.66 9.92 -6.72
N ASN A 254 0.29 10.45 -7.48
CA ASN A 254 1.59 9.83 -7.70
C ASN A 254 2.64 10.18 -6.62
N SER A 255 2.38 11.14 -5.73
CA SER A 255 3.29 11.53 -4.64
C SER A 255 2.81 11.10 -3.26
N SER A 256 1.59 10.59 -3.14
CA SER A 256 0.96 10.20 -1.88
C SER A 256 0.88 8.69 -1.73
N ILE A 257 0.89 8.23 -0.48
CA ILE A 257 0.66 6.84 -0.11
C ILE A 257 -0.82 6.69 0.18
N PRO A 258 -1.54 5.77 -0.50
CA PRO A 258 -2.91 5.45 -0.15
C PRO A 258 -3.01 4.91 1.28
N VAL A 259 -4.00 5.39 2.01
CA VAL A 259 -4.28 4.99 3.39
C VAL A 259 -5.71 4.50 3.49
N PHE A 260 -5.92 3.38 4.15
CA PHE A 260 -7.23 2.79 4.33
C PHE A 260 -7.35 2.11 5.70
N CYS A 261 -8.57 1.83 6.11
CA CYS A 261 -8.83 0.97 7.25
C CYS A 261 -9.36 -0.39 6.74
N GLY A 262 -8.54 -1.43 6.92
CA GLY A 262 -8.85 -2.78 6.44
C GLY A 262 -9.62 -3.62 7.45
N ASN A 263 -9.53 -3.28 8.74
CA ASN A 263 -10.01 -4.12 9.82
C ASN A 263 -10.79 -3.32 10.88
N TYR A 264 -11.89 -3.92 11.32
CA TYR A 264 -12.82 -3.28 12.25
C TYR A 264 -13.28 -4.24 13.34
N TYR A 265 -13.42 -3.73 14.56
CA TYR A 265 -14.21 -4.35 15.59
C TYR A 265 -15.68 -4.06 15.34
N VAL A 266 -16.49 -5.10 15.16
CA VAL A 266 -17.93 -4.97 14.92
C VAL A 266 -18.72 -5.58 16.08
N LEU A 267 -19.78 -4.91 16.51
CA LEU A 267 -20.66 -5.43 17.55
C LEU A 267 -21.64 -6.46 16.97
N ASN A 268 -21.71 -7.64 17.59
CA ASN A 268 -22.65 -8.68 17.21
C ASN A 268 -24.04 -8.39 17.81
N LYS A 269 -25.03 -8.06 16.97
CA LYS A 269 -26.41 -7.77 17.39
C LYS A 269 -27.21 -9.00 17.87
N GLN A 270 -26.65 -10.21 17.79
CA GLN A 270 -27.31 -11.45 18.15
C GLN A 270 -26.95 -11.97 19.56
N VAL A 271 -26.14 -11.21 20.30
CA VAL A 271 -25.78 -11.54 21.68
C VAL A 271 -26.77 -10.93 22.69
N SER A 272 -26.67 -11.31 23.96
CA SER A 272 -27.48 -10.70 25.03
C SER A 272 -27.12 -9.22 25.22
N GLN A 273 -28.03 -8.43 25.79
CA GLN A 273 -27.79 -7.02 26.11
C GLN A 273 -26.57 -6.84 27.02
N HIS A 274 -26.37 -7.71 28.00
CA HIS A 274 -25.23 -7.69 28.87
C HIS A 274 -23.89 -7.87 28.11
N GLU A 275 -23.82 -8.88 27.23
CA GLU A 275 -22.63 -9.12 26.41
C GLU A 275 -22.34 -7.95 25.45
N LEU A 276 -23.41 -7.33 24.92
CA LEU A 276 -23.28 -6.16 24.06
C LEU A 276 -22.70 -4.95 24.82
N GLU A 277 -23.16 -4.71 26.06
CA GLU A 277 -22.66 -3.65 26.92
C GLU A 277 -21.19 -3.88 27.32
N GLU A 278 -20.81 -5.12 27.67
CA GLU A 278 -19.43 -5.47 28.01
C GLU A 278 -18.49 -5.32 26.81
N ALA A 279 -18.93 -5.69 25.60
CA ALA A 279 -18.17 -5.47 24.37
C ALA A 279 -17.94 -3.96 24.10
N GLN A 280 -18.93 -3.11 24.31
CA GLN A 280 -18.79 -1.66 24.19
C GLN A 280 -17.79 -1.10 25.21
N LYS A 281 -17.88 -1.51 26.48
CA LYS A 281 -16.94 -1.10 27.53
C LYS A 281 -15.50 -1.50 27.21
N PHE A 282 -15.31 -2.73 26.69
CA PHE A 282 -13.99 -3.20 26.25
C PHE A 282 -13.42 -2.35 25.13
N LEU A 283 -14.22 -2.04 24.11
CA LEU A 283 -13.76 -1.20 22.99
C LEU A 283 -13.46 0.25 23.43
N VAL A 284 -14.25 0.81 24.36
CA VAL A 284 -13.95 2.12 24.96
C VAL A 284 -12.62 2.04 25.70
N TRP A 285 -12.41 1.07 26.58
CA TRP A 285 -11.15 0.87 27.31
C TRP A 285 -9.98 0.74 26.33
N LEU A 286 -10.08 -0.10 25.33
CA LEU A 286 -9.02 -0.39 24.35
C LEU A 286 -8.58 0.90 23.61
N ASN A 287 -9.54 1.75 23.22
CA ASN A 287 -9.26 2.92 22.38
C ASN A 287 -8.98 4.20 23.19
N THR A 288 -9.39 4.29 24.46
CA THR A 288 -9.34 5.54 25.21
C THR A 288 -8.48 5.49 26.47
N SER A 289 -8.18 4.30 27.01
CA SER A 289 -7.29 4.19 28.18
C SER A 289 -5.82 4.15 27.77
N GLU A 290 -4.94 4.62 28.66
CA GLU A 290 -3.50 4.56 28.48
C GLU A 290 -3.00 3.11 28.30
N GLU A 291 -3.54 2.17 29.10
CA GLU A 291 -3.20 0.74 28.99
C GLU A 291 -3.68 0.12 27.66
N GLY A 292 -4.91 0.44 27.22
CA GLY A 292 -5.46 -0.06 25.97
C GLY A 292 -4.67 0.45 24.77
N GLN A 293 -4.35 1.74 24.74
CA GLN A 293 -3.56 2.34 23.69
C GLN A 293 -2.13 1.76 23.65
N HIS A 294 -1.48 1.61 24.82
CA HIS A 294 -0.17 0.95 24.92
C HIS A 294 -0.23 -0.48 24.36
N TYR A 295 -1.26 -1.24 24.72
CA TYR A 295 -1.44 -2.61 24.23
C TYR A 295 -1.54 -2.67 22.70
N VAL A 296 -2.31 -1.77 22.08
CA VAL A 296 -2.46 -1.71 20.61
C VAL A 296 -1.15 -1.33 19.94
N THR A 297 -0.42 -0.33 20.46
CA THR A 297 0.77 0.21 19.78
C THR A 297 2.03 -0.62 20.00
N GLU A 298 2.19 -1.23 21.17
CA GLU A 298 3.45 -1.91 21.54
C GLU A 298 3.32 -3.44 21.48
N GLU A 299 2.20 -4.00 21.99
CA GLU A 299 2.05 -5.44 22.11
C GLU A 299 1.45 -6.07 20.84
N MET A 300 0.42 -5.44 20.26
CA MET A 300 -0.16 -5.87 19.01
C MET A 300 0.67 -5.42 17.80
N ALA A 301 1.52 -4.41 17.97
CA ALA A 301 2.41 -3.84 16.95
C ALA A 301 1.68 -3.38 15.67
N PHE A 302 0.58 -2.67 15.84
CA PHE A 302 -0.20 -2.07 14.76
C PHE A 302 0.10 -0.58 14.58
#